data_043c4ee72c1fcb2122ee78938e76be75
#
_entry.id   043c4ee72c1fcb2122ee78938e76be75
#
_cell.length_a   1.000
_cell.length_b   1.000
_cell.length_c   1.000
_cell.angle_alpha   90.00
_cell.angle_beta   90.00
_cell.angle_gamma   90.00
#
_symmetry.space_group_name_H-M   'P 1'
#
loop_
_entity.id
_entity.type
_entity.pdbx_description
1 polymer ?
#
loop_
_entity_poly.entity_id
_entity_poly.type
_entity_poly.pdbx_seq_one_letter_code
_entity_poly.pdbx_strand_id
1 'polypeptide(L)'
;MFVHIVVLLIVMLAISPACAAPIKLVVLGDSLSAGLGLSAADAFPAKLQKALKDKGIDVDIVNAGVSGDTASGGRDRLDWSVAEGTEAVILELGANDALRGTDPAVTRAALSDIVGRLKARGIAVLLCGMLAPPNYGHDYADRFNTIYPDLAKSFDVTLYPFFLDGVAADKTLNQADGIHPTPAGVDIIVKKMLPTVEAFLDTIKGKGH
;
A
#
# COMPACT_ATOMS: atom_id res chain seq x y z
N MET A 1 -45.26 46.98 -41.82
CA MET A 1 -45.12 46.48 -40.44
C MET A 1 -44.28 45.20 -40.49
N PHE A 2 -42.96 45.29 -40.31
CA PHE A 2 -42.02 44.14 -40.39
C PHE A 2 -41.81 43.59 -38.99
N VAL A 3 -42.19 42.33 -38.81
CA VAL A 3 -41.96 41.58 -37.55
C VAL A 3 -40.56 40.94 -37.66
N HIS A 4 -39.62 41.38 -36.81
CA HIS A 4 -38.30 40.78 -36.69
C HIS A 4 -38.39 39.59 -35.71
N ILE A 5 -38.24 38.38 -36.23
CA ILE A 5 -38.10 37.17 -35.40
C ILE A 5 -36.64 37.08 -34.99
N VAL A 6 -36.37 37.27 -33.69
CA VAL A 6 -35.06 37.04 -33.09
C VAL A 6 -35.00 35.54 -32.71
N VAL A 7 -34.20 34.77 -33.45
CA VAL A 7 -33.91 33.37 -33.11
C VAL A 7 -32.80 33.36 -32.07
N LEU A 8 -33.12 33.01 -30.82
CA LEU A 8 -32.15 32.85 -29.75
C LEU A 8 -31.48 31.48 -29.87
N LEU A 9 -30.26 31.44 -30.35
CA LEU A 9 -29.46 30.19 -30.43
C LEU A 9 -28.89 29.88 -29.06
N ILE A 10 -29.51 28.92 -28.32
CA ILE A 10 -28.96 28.40 -27.04
C ILE A 10 -27.86 27.43 -27.37
N VAL A 11 -26.59 27.82 -27.24
CA VAL A 11 -25.44 26.92 -27.28
C VAL A 11 -25.36 26.17 -25.96
N MET A 12 -25.79 24.92 -25.95
CA MET A 12 -25.50 24.00 -24.83
C MET A 12 -24.01 23.64 -24.87
N LEU A 13 -23.21 24.26 -23.99
CA LEU A 13 -21.87 23.76 -23.71
C LEU A 13 -22.01 22.41 -23.01
N ALA A 14 -21.68 21.35 -23.71
CA ALA A 14 -21.49 20.03 -23.11
C ALA A 14 -20.23 20.09 -22.22
N ILE A 15 -20.42 20.22 -20.91
CA ILE A 15 -19.33 20.04 -19.93
C ILE A 15 -19.02 18.56 -19.91
N SER A 16 -18.00 18.15 -20.67
CA SER A 16 -17.43 16.81 -20.52
C SER A 16 -16.89 16.69 -19.10
N PRO A 17 -17.26 15.64 -18.32
CA PRO A 17 -16.65 15.42 -17.03
C PRO A 17 -15.14 15.27 -17.25
N ALA A 18 -14.34 16.15 -16.67
CA ALA A 18 -12.90 15.99 -16.63
C ALA A 18 -12.63 14.68 -15.88
N CYS A 19 -12.10 13.68 -16.58
CA CYS A 19 -11.63 12.46 -15.94
C CYS A 19 -10.50 12.90 -14.99
N ALA A 20 -10.70 12.72 -13.67
CA ALA A 20 -9.65 13.03 -12.70
C ALA A 20 -8.42 12.16 -13.03
N ALA A 21 -7.23 12.73 -12.88
CA ALA A 21 -5.99 11.96 -13.07
C ALA A 21 -5.94 10.78 -12.08
N PRO A 22 -5.35 9.64 -12.48
CA PRO A 22 -5.22 8.50 -11.57
C PRO A 22 -4.39 8.88 -10.34
N ILE A 23 -4.80 8.38 -9.17
CA ILE A 23 -4.03 8.56 -7.94
C ILE A 23 -2.69 7.82 -8.08
N LYS A 24 -1.59 8.53 -7.87
CA LYS A 24 -0.24 7.94 -7.89
C LYS A 24 0.08 7.30 -6.55
N LEU A 25 0.10 5.98 -6.53
CA LEU A 25 0.36 5.15 -5.36
C LEU A 25 1.66 4.36 -5.52
N VAL A 26 2.49 4.34 -4.48
CA VAL A 26 3.69 3.51 -4.43
C VAL A 26 3.49 2.42 -3.38
N VAL A 27 3.81 1.17 -3.73
CA VAL A 27 3.94 0.08 -2.75
C VAL A 27 5.42 -0.03 -2.39
N LEU A 28 5.79 0.50 -1.22
CA LEU A 28 7.13 0.44 -0.66
C LEU A 28 7.21 -0.79 0.25
N GLY A 29 7.91 -1.81 -0.20
CA GLY A 29 7.92 -3.09 0.50
C GLY A 29 9.15 -3.94 0.23
N ASP A 30 9.09 -5.19 0.66
CA ASP A 30 10.16 -6.17 0.48
C ASP A 30 9.84 -7.22 -0.62
N SER A 31 10.21 -8.48 -0.43
CA SER A 31 9.95 -9.56 -1.38
C SER A 31 8.47 -9.89 -1.55
N LEU A 32 7.65 -9.62 -0.54
CA LEU A 32 6.21 -9.87 -0.57
C LEU A 32 5.51 -8.89 -1.55
N SER A 33 5.99 -7.66 -1.60
CA SER A 33 5.55 -6.64 -2.57
C SER A 33 6.21 -6.81 -3.93
N ALA A 34 7.53 -7.11 -3.96
CA ALA A 34 8.28 -7.32 -5.20
C ALA A 34 7.71 -8.47 -6.04
N GLY A 35 7.10 -9.48 -5.40
CA GLY A 35 6.60 -10.68 -6.05
C GLY A 35 7.69 -11.70 -6.31
N LEU A 36 8.56 -11.97 -5.30
CA LEU A 36 9.64 -12.95 -5.40
C LEU A 36 9.11 -14.31 -5.86
N GLY A 37 9.69 -14.87 -6.93
CA GLY A 37 9.29 -16.16 -7.50
C GLY A 37 8.01 -16.12 -8.36
N LEU A 38 7.42 -14.94 -8.56
CA LEU A 38 6.19 -14.74 -9.35
C LEU A 38 6.47 -13.99 -10.66
N SER A 39 5.53 -14.09 -11.60
CA SER A 39 5.51 -13.16 -12.73
C SER A 39 5.16 -11.74 -12.25
N ALA A 40 5.58 -10.71 -12.99
CA ALA A 40 5.26 -9.32 -12.65
C ALA A 40 3.73 -9.08 -12.55
N ALA A 41 2.93 -9.79 -13.34
CA ALA A 41 1.47 -9.68 -13.33
C ALA A 41 0.84 -10.34 -12.09
N ASP A 42 1.54 -11.28 -11.45
CA ASP A 42 1.10 -11.97 -10.24
C ASP A 42 1.57 -11.31 -8.95
N ALA A 43 2.45 -10.30 -9.03
CA ALA A 43 2.90 -9.54 -7.86
C ALA A 43 1.74 -8.74 -7.25
N PHE A 44 1.78 -8.55 -5.92
CA PHE A 44 0.74 -7.87 -5.16
C PHE A 44 0.33 -6.50 -5.75
N PRO A 45 1.26 -5.58 -6.11
CA PRO A 45 0.88 -4.28 -6.66
C PRO A 45 0.10 -4.38 -7.97
N ALA A 46 0.49 -5.29 -8.87
CA ALA A 46 -0.17 -5.48 -10.15
C ALA A 46 -1.59 -6.06 -9.99
N LYS A 47 -1.76 -7.07 -9.12
CA LYS A 47 -3.07 -7.64 -8.82
C LYS A 47 -3.98 -6.65 -8.10
N LEU A 48 -3.44 -5.85 -7.18
CA LEU A 48 -4.18 -4.79 -6.49
C LEU A 48 -4.66 -3.73 -7.49
N GLN A 49 -3.77 -3.25 -8.38
CA GLN A 49 -4.16 -2.28 -9.42
C GLN A 49 -5.28 -2.82 -10.30
N LYS A 50 -5.18 -4.08 -10.73
CA LYS A 50 -6.25 -4.72 -11.49
C LYS A 50 -7.58 -4.75 -10.72
N ALA A 51 -7.55 -5.17 -9.46
CA ALA A 51 -8.76 -5.28 -8.62
C ALA A 51 -9.44 -3.92 -8.39
N LEU A 52 -8.65 -2.85 -8.20
CA LEU A 52 -9.16 -1.48 -8.09
C LEU A 52 -9.78 -0.99 -9.42
N LYS A 53 -9.10 -1.25 -10.54
CA LYS A 53 -9.60 -0.91 -11.87
C LYS A 53 -10.90 -1.62 -12.20
N ASP A 54 -11.04 -2.90 -11.84
CA ASP A 54 -12.27 -3.69 -12.03
C ASP A 54 -13.47 -3.08 -11.24
N LYS A 55 -13.19 -2.28 -10.20
CA LYS A 55 -14.17 -1.49 -9.42
C LYS A 55 -14.34 -0.05 -9.90
N GLY A 56 -13.69 0.34 -10.97
CA GLY A 56 -13.74 1.71 -11.52
C GLY A 56 -12.93 2.73 -10.73
N ILE A 57 -11.99 2.27 -9.89
CA ILE A 57 -11.06 3.14 -9.15
C ILE A 57 -9.77 3.27 -9.95
N ASP A 58 -9.49 4.47 -10.44
CA ASP A 58 -8.32 4.75 -11.29
C ASP A 58 -7.12 5.10 -10.40
N VAL A 59 -6.14 4.21 -10.39
CA VAL A 59 -4.91 4.30 -9.59
C VAL A 59 -3.74 3.82 -10.43
N ASP A 60 -2.65 4.55 -10.40
CA ASP A 60 -1.36 4.14 -10.98
C ASP A 60 -0.45 3.63 -9.86
N ILE A 61 -0.22 2.32 -9.82
CA ILE A 61 0.52 1.65 -8.75
C ILE A 61 1.94 1.31 -9.18
N VAL A 62 2.91 1.95 -8.54
CA VAL A 62 4.34 1.64 -8.71
C VAL A 62 4.76 0.58 -7.70
N ASN A 63 5.33 -0.53 -8.19
CA ASN A 63 5.97 -1.54 -7.34
C ASN A 63 7.39 -1.08 -6.97
N ALA A 64 7.57 -0.68 -5.72
CA ALA A 64 8.86 -0.35 -5.12
C ALA A 64 9.29 -1.39 -4.07
N GLY A 65 8.93 -2.66 -4.29
CA GLY A 65 9.40 -3.79 -3.49
C GLY A 65 10.84 -4.17 -3.83
N VAL A 66 11.66 -4.44 -2.81
CA VAL A 66 13.03 -4.96 -2.95
C VAL A 66 13.20 -6.18 -2.07
N SER A 67 13.43 -7.34 -2.71
CA SER A 67 13.53 -8.62 -2.00
C SER A 67 14.67 -8.61 -0.98
N GLY A 68 14.36 -9.02 0.25
CA GLY A 68 15.32 -9.06 1.36
C GLY A 68 15.43 -7.75 2.15
N ASP A 69 14.74 -6.69 1.76
CA ASP A 69 14.79 -5.42 2.48
C ASP A 69 14.24 -5.54 3.91
N THR A 70 14.94 -4.89 4.82
CA THR A 70 14.47 -4.59 6.17
C THR A 70 13.78 -3.22 6.21
N ALA A 71 13.15 -2.91 7.32
CA ALA A 71 12.62 -1.55 7.55
C ALA A 71 13.73 -0.48 7.40
N SER A 72 14.95 -0.76 7.87
CA SER A 72 16.10 0.14 7.68
C SER A 72 16.50 0.28 6.22
N GLY A 73 16.53 -0.82 5.44
CA GLY A 73 16.83 -0.76 4.01
C GLY A 73 15.80 0.08 3.24
N GLY A 74 14.51 -0.14 3.51
CA GLY A 74 13.44 0.68 2.93
C GLY A 74 13.54 2.17 3.29
N ARG A 75 13.88 2.49 4.55
CA ARG A 75 14.18 3.87 4.99
C ARG A 75 15.28 4.52 4.19
N ASP A 76 16.38 3.79 4.00
CA ASP A 76 17.60 4.34 3.36
C ASP A 76 17.38 4.63 1.86
N ARG A 77 16.43 3.95 1.22
CA ARG A 77 16.04 4.18 -0.19
C ARG A 77 14.74 4.97 -0.37
N LEU A 78 14.15 5.52 0.69
CA LEU A 78 12.83 6.15 0.63
C LEU A 78 12.73 7.24 -0.44
N ASP A 79 13.71 8.15 -0.50
CA ASP A 79 13.63 9.34 -1.35
C ASP A 79 13.67 9.02 -2.85
N TRP A 80 14.44 8.01 -3.26
CA TRP A 80 14.44 7.61 -4.67
C TRP A 80 13.35 6.59 -5.03
N SER A 81 12.80 5.88 -4.03
CA SER A 81 11.70 4.93 -4.25
C SER A 81 10.34 5.61 -4.34
N VAL A 82 10.17 6.73 -3.64
CA VAL A 82 8.91 7.48 -3.58
C VAL A 82 9.13 8.83 -4.26
N ALA A 83 8.91 8.87 -5.58
CA ALA A 83 9.15 10.03 -6.41
C ALA A 83 8.25 11.22 -6.04
N GLU A 84 8.63 12.41 -6.52
CA GLU A 84 7.79 13.60 -6.44
C GLU A 84 6.44 13.38 -7.17
N GLY A 85 5.38 13.93 -6.64
CA GLY A 85 4.03 13.74 -7.15
C GLY A 85 3.36 12.44 -6.73
N THR A 86 3.99 11.59 -5.89
CA THR A 86 3.31 10.46 -5.22
C THR A 86 2.30 11.00 -4.21
N GLU A 87 1.06 10.49 -4.26
CA GLU A 87 -0.04 10.93 -3.39
C GLU A 87 -0.27 9.96 -2.24
N ALA A 88 0.05 8.67 -2.45
CA ALA A 88 -0.18 7.61 -1.48
C ALA A 88 0.96 6.59 -1.45
N VAL A 89 1.19 6.00 -0.27
CA VAL A 89 2.13 4.88 -0.09
C VAL A 89 1.43 3.78 0.70
N ILE A 90 1.51 2.55 0.18
CA ILE A 90 1.31 1.33 0.97
C ILE A 90 2.70 0.92 1.46
N LEU A 91 2.91 0.97 2.77
CA LEU A 91 4.17 0.62 3.42
C LEU A 91 4.11 -0.81 3.97
N GLU A 92 4.83 -1.71 3.33
CA GLU A 92 4.89 -3.14 3.64
C GLU A 92 6.35 -3.53 3.88
N LEU A 93 6.84 -3.39 5.11
CA LEU A 93 8.21 -3.70 5.54
C LEU A 93 8.22 -4.25 6.96
N GLY A 94 9.29 -4.97 7.30
CA GLY A 94 9.54 -5.51 8.62
C GLY A 94 9.46 -7.02 8.73
N ALA A 95 9.00 -7.73 7.68
CA ALA A 95 9.01 -9.19 7.65
C ALA A 95 10.44 -9.73 7.78
N ASN A 96 11.39 -9.16 7.04
CA ASN A 96 12.81 -9.54 7.13
C ASN A 96 13.45 -9.19 8.47
N ASP A 97 13.02 -8.11 9.12
CA ASP A 97 13.45 -7.76 10.48
C ASP A 97 13.01 -8.85 11.46
N ALA A 98 11.72 -9.25 11.39
CA ALA A 98 11.17 -10.31 12.23
C ALA A 98 11.85 -11.66 11.98
N LEU A 99 12.05 -12.06 10.72
CA LEU A 99 12.70 -13.31 10.35
C LEU A 99 14.16 -13.40 10.81
N ARG A 100 14.85 -12.26 10.89
CA ARG A 100 16.27 -12.17 11.31
C ARG A 100 16.43 -11.91 12.82
N GLY A 101 15.33 -11.75 13.56
CA GLY A 101 15.37 -11.41 14.98
C GLY A 101 15.99 -10.04 15.26
N THR A 102 15.84 -9.10 14.33
CA THR A 102 16.28 -7.71 14.52
C THR A 102 15.61 -7.12 15.76
N ASP A 103 16.32 -6.35 16.58
CA ASP A 103 15.72 -5.71 17.73
C ASP A 103 14.49 -4.88 17.29
N PRO A 104 13.29 -5.15 17.85
CA PRO A 104 12.08 -4.43 17.51
C PRO A 104 12.19 -2.90 17.62
N ALA A 105 13.08 -2.39 18.46
CA ALA A 105 13.34 -0.95 18.56
C ALA A 105 13.95 -0.37 17.28
N VAL A 106 14.80 -1.13 16.57
CA VAL A 106 15.42 -0.72 15.31
C VAL A 106 14.35 -0.67 14.20
N THR A 107 13.53 -1.71 14.11
CA THR A 107 12.42 -1.77 13.15
C THR A 107 11.43 -0.63 13.38
N ARG A 108 11.04 -0.40 14.66
CA ARG A 108 10.15 0.70 15.05
C ARG A 108 10.72 2.06 14.64
N ALA A 109 12.00 2.31 14.92
CA ALA A 109 12.65 3.58 14.59
C ALA A 109 12.67 3.83 13.08
N ALA A 110 13.00 2.80 12.28
CA ALA A 110 13.03 2.91 10.83
C ALA A 110 11.63 3.16 10.23
N LEU A 111 10.61 2.41 10.65
CA LEU A 111 9.23 2.61 10.20
C LEU A 111 8.68 3.98 10.63
N SER A 112 8.99 4.42 11.85
CA SER A 112 8.62 5.75 12.35
C SER A 112 9.21 6.86 11.49
N ASP A 113 10.49 6.77 11.12
CA ASP A 113 11.16 7.73 10.23
C ASP A 113 10.50 7.75 8.85
N ILE A 114 10.25 6.58 8.24
CA ILE A 114 9.57 6.47 6.94
C ILE A 114 8.21 7.17 6.99
N VAL A 115 7.35 6.81 7.94
CA VAL A 115 5.99 7.37 8.07
C VAL A 115 6.06 8.88 8.32
N GLY A 116 6.96 9.34 9.19
CA GLY A 116 7.15 10.77 9.49
C GLY A 116 7.56 11.57 8.23
N ARG A 117 8.53 11.06 7.47
CA ARG A 117 8.99 11.72 6.23
C ARG A 117 7.91 11.73 5.15
N LEU A 118 7.16 10.65 4.97
CA LEU A 118 6.04 10.61 4.03
C LEU A 118 4.95 11.62 4.40
N LYS A 119 4.56 11.67 5.67
CA LYS A 119 3.58 12.67 6.16
C LYS A 119 4.07 14.11 6.01
N ALA A 120 5.34 14.38 6.27
CA ALA A 120 5.93 15.70 6.06
C ALA A 120 5.89 16.15 4.58
N ARG A 121 5.88 15.19 3.65
CA ARG A 121 5.69 15.42 2.20
C ARG A 121 4.22 15.50 1.79
N GLY A 122 3.26 15.40 2.73
CA GLY A 122 1.82 15.41 2.46
C GLY A 122 1.29 14.10 1.84
N ILE A 123 2.10 13.02 1.86
CA ILE A 123 1.75 11.72 1.26
C ILE A 123 0.90 10.94 2.25
N ALA A 124 -0.23 10.41 1.79
CA ALA A 124 -1.06 9.52 2.59
C ALA A 124 -0.38 8.14 2.76
N VAL A 125 -0.50 7.54 3.96
CA VAL A 125 0.15 6.27 4.26
C VAL A 125 -0.88 5.23 4.71
N LEU A 126 -0.85 4.05 4.08
CA LEU A 126 -1.45 2.82 4.57
C LEU A 126 -0.31 1.93 5.07
N LEU A 127 -0.25 1.71 6.38
CA LEU A 127 0.76 0.89 7.03
C LEU A 127 0.27 -0.57 7.10
N CYS A 128 1.03 -1.49 6.54
CA CYS A 128 0.76 -2.93 6.61
C CYS A 128 1.52 -3.54 7.79
N GLY A 129 0.79 -4.14 8.73
CA GLY A 129 1.37 -4.82 9.87
C GLY A 129 2.00 -6.15 9.51
N MET A 130 3.01 -6.52 10.29
CA MET A 130 3.65 -7.84 10.31
C MET A 130 3.61 -8.41 11.72
N LEU A 131 3.67 -9.74 11.82
CA LEU A 131 3.73 -10.44 13.09
C LEU A 131 5.07 -11.15 13.23
N ALA A 132 5.58 -11.18 14.46
CA ALA A 132 6.79 -11.93 14.78
C ALA A 132 6.55 -13.43 14.64
N PRO A 133 7.51 -14.20 14.06
CA PRO A 133 7.43 -15.64 14.06
C PRO A 133 7.58 -16.19 15.50
N PRO A 134 6.95 -17.34 15.82
CA PRO A 134 6.86 -17.83 17.19
C PRO A 134 8.20 -18.33 17.79
N ASN A 135 9.22 -18.52 16.97
CA ASN A 135 10.51 -19.10 17.37
C ASN A 135 11.41 -18.16 18.20
N TYR A 136 11.10 -16.86 18.26
CA TYR A 136 11.88 -15.90 19.07
C TYR A 136 11.32 -15.67 20.47
N GLY A 137 10.24 -16.38 20.85
CA GLY A 137 9.62 -16.30 22.18
C GLY A 137 8.69 -15.09 22.37
N HIS A 138 8.00 -15.10 23.51
CA HIS A 138 6.95 -14.12 23.82
C HIS A 138 7.47 -12.71 23.95
N ASP A 139 8.60 -12.50 24.61
CA ASP A 139 9.15 -11.15 24.85
C ASP A 139 9.47 -10.43 23.53
N TYR A 140 10.00 -11.15 22.54
CA TYR A 140 10.24 -10.59 21.23
C TYR A 140 8.93 -10.29 20.51
N ALA A 141 8.00 -11.25 20.51
CA ALA A 141 6.71 -11.12 19.84
C ALA A 141 5.89 -9.95 20.41
N ASP A 142 5.83 -9.80 21.72
CA ASP A 142 5.10 -8.72 22.38
C ASP A 142 5.67 -7.35 21.99
N ARG A 143 6.99 -7.22 21.92
CA ARG A 143 7.65 -5.98 21.51
C ARG A 143 7.47 -5.69 20.01
N PHE A 144 7.54 -6.73 19.16
CA PHE A 144 7.43 -6.57 17.70
C PHE A 144 6.00 -6.30 17.25
N ASN A 145 5.03 -7.06 17.76
CA ASN A 145 3.65 -7.00 17.30
C ASN A 145 2.94 -5.68 17.64
N THR A 146 3.46 -4.92 18.63
CA THR A 146 2.93 -3.59 18.98
C THR A 146 3.45 -2.46 18.08
N ILE A 147 4.47 -2.71 17.24
CA ILE A 147 5.08 -1.66 16.41
C ILE A 147 4.05 -0.96 15.52
N TYR A 148 3.32 -1.75 14.73
CA TYR A 148 2.43 -1.22 13.71
C TYR A 148 1.19 -0.53 14.28
N PRO A 149 0.43 -1.12 15.23
CA PRO A 149 -0.70 -0.42 15.83
C PRO A 149 -0.29 0.86 16.58
N ASP A 150 0.86 0.85 17.27
CA ASP A 150 1.36 2.03 17.97
C ASP A 150 1.73 3.15 16.96
N LEU A 151 2.43 2.82 15.88
CA LEU A 151 2.81 3.79 14.85
C LEU A 151 1.57 4.32 14.14
N ALA A 152 0.63 3.44 13.76
CA ALA A 152 -0.61 3.86 13.11
C ALA A 152 -1.38 4.86 13.97
N LYS A 153 -1.49 4.60 15.27
CA LYS A 153 -2.13 5.50 16.24
C LYS A 153 -1.35 6.80 16.42
N SER A 154 -0.01 6.72 16.56
CA SER A 154 0.83 7.90 16.82
C SER A 154 0.88 8.88 15.66
N PHE A 155 0.85 8.36 14.43
CA PHE A 155 0.91 9.16 13.20
C PHE A 155 -0.46 9.41 12.58
N ASP A 156 -1.55 8.87 13.15
CA ASP A 156 -2.89 8.94 12.56
C ASP A 156 -2.88 8.52 11.09
N VAL A 157 -2.45 7.27 10.84
CA VAL A 157 -2.41 6.66 9.51
C VAL A 157 -3.25 5.39 9.46
N THR A 158 -3.71 5.03 8.27
CA THR A 158 -4.48 3.81 8.06
C THR A 158 -3.62 2.57 8.35
N LEU A 159 -4.15 1.62 9.12
CA LEU A 159 -3.50 0.34 9.42
C LEU A 159 -4.24 -0.81 8.73
N TYR A 160 -3.50 -1.65 7.99
CA TYR A 160 -3.92 -3.01 7.68
C TYR A 160 -3.19 -3.97 8.66
N PRO A 161 -3.88 -4.63 9.58
CA PRO A 161 -3.22 -5.20 10.76
C PRO A 161 -2.18 -6.28 10.48
N PHE A 162 -2.40 -7.14 9.46
CA PHE A 162 -1.46 -8.19 9.11
C PHE A 162 -1.49 -8.48 7.60
N PHE A 163 -0.40 -8.16 6.90
CA PHE A 163 -0.33 -8.28 5.44
C PHE A 163 -0.62 -9.69 4.92
N LEU A 164 -0.13 -10.73 5.62
CA LEU A 164 -0.29 -12.13 5.25
C LEU A 164 -1.54 -12.79 5.85
N ASP A 165 -2.55 -12.00 6.27
CA ASP A 165 -3.79 -12.55 6.83
C ASP A 165 -4.49 -13.51 5.86
N GLY A 166 -4.73 -14.74 6.34
CA GLY A 166 -5.34 -15.83 5.57
C GLY A 166 -4.39 -16.57 4.63
N VAL A 167 -3.08 -16.22 4.63
CA VAL A 167 -2.05 -16.85 3.79
C VAL A 167 -0.92 -17.41 4.61
N ALA A 168 -0.52 -16.76 5.69
CA ALA A 168 0.57 -17.20 6.55
C ALA A 168 0.33 -18.64 7.03
N ALA A 169 1.39 -19.47 6.95
CA ALA A 169 1.40 -20.88 7.34
C ALA A 169 0.50 -21.85 6.53
N ASP A 170 -0.22 -21.36 5.52
CA ASP A 170 -0.96 -22.24 4.59
C ASP A 170 -0.03 -22.70 3.46
N LYS A 171 0.31 -24.02 3.46
CA LYS A 171 1.23 -24.61 2.47
C LYS A 171 0.70 -24.55 1.03
N THR A 172 -0.60 -24.41 0.81
CA THR A 172 -1.19 -24.31 -0.53
C THR A 172 -1.15 -22.90 -1.10
N LEU A 173 -1.03 -21.92 -0.23
CA LEU A 173 -1.00 -20.48 -0.56
C LEU A 173 0.42 -19.89 -0.52
N ASN A 174 1.41 -20.67 -0.05
CA ASN A 174 2.81 -20.28 -0.03
C ASN A 174 3.67 -21.16 -0.93
N GLN A 175 4.75 -20.60 -1.46
CA GLN A 175 5.77 -21.31 -2.23
C GLN A 175 6.47 -22.38 -1.37
N ALA A 176 7.36 -23.15 -1.96
CA ALA A 176 8.04 -24.26 -1.27
C ALA A 176 8.87 -23.82 -0.03
N ASP A 177 9.24 -22.54 0.05
CA ASP A 177 9.93 -21.96 1.21
C ASP A 177 9.01 -21.71 2.41
N GLY A 178 7.70 -21.79 2.23
CA GLY A 178 6.70 -21.58 3.29
C GLY A 178 6.55 -20.12 3.74
N ILE A 179 7.17 -19.17 3.05
CA ILE A 179 7.25 -17.75 3.40
C ILE A 179 6.57 -16.87 2.34
N HIS A 180 6.92 -17.08 1.07
CA HIS A 180 6.45 -16.24 -0.03
C HIS A 180 5.14 -16.78 -0.61
N PRO A 181 4.12 -15.93 -0.79
CA PRO A 181 2.84 -16.35 -1.38
C PRO A 181 2.99 -16.89 -2.80
N THR A 182 2.14 -17.86 -3.15
CA THR A 182 1.87 -18.26 -4.53
C THR A 182 0.97 -17.22 -5.20
N PRO A 183 0.74 -17.27 -6.54
CA PRO A 183 -0.25 -16.40 -7.18
C PRO A 183 -1.63 -16.45 -6.52
N ALA A 184 -2.08 -17.64 -6.07
CA ALA A 184 -3.34 -17.79 -5.33
C ALA A 184 -3.28 -17.14 -3.93
N GLY A 185 -2.12 -17.22 -3.24
CA GLY A 185 -1.91 -16.51 -1.97
C GLY A 185 -2.01 -15.01 -2.14
N VAL A 186 -1.40 -14.44 -3.21
CA VAL A 186 -1.52 -13.01 -3.52
C VAL A 186 -2.98 -12.62 -3.80
N ASP A 187 -3.76 -13.46 -4.49
CA ASP A 187 -5.19 -13.20 -4.71
C ASP A 187 -5.97 -13.09 -3.40
N ILE A 188 -5.66 -13.94 -2.41
CA ILE A 188 -6.26 -13.87 -1.07
C ILE A 188 -5.86 -12.58 -0.35
N ILE A 189 -4.57 -12.19 -0.38
CA ILE A 189 -4.08 -10.93 0.22
C ILE A 189 -4.84 -9.75 -0.39
N VAL A 190 -4.88 -9.65 -1.73
CA VAL A 190 -5.58 -8.56 -2.43
C VAL A 190 -7.06 -8.54 -2.04
N LYS A 191 -7.75 -9.68 -2.09
CA LYS A 191 -9.18 -9.77 -1.75
C LYS A 191 -9.46 -9.27 -0.34
N LYS A 192 -8.63 -9.63 0.64
CA LYS A 192 -8.81 -9.24 2.05
C LYS A 192 -8.46 -7.78 2.29
N MET A 193 -7.42 -7.28 1.64
CA MET A 193 -6.93 -5.93 1.83
C MET A 193 -7.76 -4.87 1.06
N LEU A 194 -8.41 -5.27 -0.03
CA LEU A 194 -9.12 -4.39 -0.96
C LEU A 194 -10.09 -3.42 -0.26
N PRO A 195 -10.97 -3.83 0.67
CA PRO A 195 -11.89 -2.90 1.35
C PRO A 195 -11.15 -1.80 2.14
N THR A 196 -10.02 -2.15 2.78
CA THR A 196 -9.19 -1.18 3.50
C THR A 196 -8.52 -0.20 2.55
N VAL A 197 -8.03 -0.69 1.40
CA VAL A 197 -7.42 0.18 0.37
C VAL A 197 -8.46 1.11 -0.24
N GLU A 198 -9.67 0.64 -0.54
CA GLU A 198 -10.77 1.47 -1.05
C GLU A 198 -11.07 2.62 -0.07
N ALA A 199 -11.30 2.30 1.21
CA ALA A 199 -11.55 3.31 2.24
C ALA A 199 -10.37 4.30 2.40
N PHE A 200 -9.13 3.80 2.30
CA PHE A 200 -7.93 4.63 2.34
C PHE A 200 -7.88 5.62 1.16
N LEU A 201 -8.13 5.14 -0.06
CA LEU A 201 -8.12 5.98 -1.26
C LEU A 201 -9.23 7.05 -1.24
N ASP A 202 -10.38 6.75 -0.65
CA ASP A 202 -11.47 7.72 -0.50
C ASP A 202 -11.08 8.89 0.42
N THR A 203 -10.20 8.66 1.41
CA THR A 203 -9.68 9.75 2.26
C THR A 203 -8.80 10.73 1.49
N ILE A 204 -8.20 10.30 0.37
CA ILE A 204 -7.32 11.12 -0.46
C ILE A 204 -8.16 11.99 -1.40
N LYS A 205 -9.16 11.40 -2.05
CA LYS A 205 -10.09 12.12 -2.94
C LYS A 205 -10.83 13.24 -2.23
N GLY A 206 -11.18 13.06 -0.95
CA GLY A 206 -11.87 14.06 -0.15
C GLY A 206 -11.02 15.29 0.24
N LYS A 207 -9.70 15.25 0.07
CA LYS A 207 -8.78 16.35 0.40
C LYS A 207 -8.44 17.26 -0.79
N GLY A 208 -8.89 16.90 -1.99
CA GLY A 208 -8.58 17.60 -3.25
C GLY A 208 -9.61 18.69 -3.66
N HIS A 209 -10.42 19.20 -2.71
CA HIS A 209 -11.39 20.27 -2.97
C HIS A 209 -11.20 21.42 -2.01
#